data_d27de01206ac1d99437ddf98f1f44852
#
_entry.id   d27de01206ac1d99437ddf98f1f44852
#
_cell.length_a   1.000
_cell.length_b   1.000
_cell.length_c   1.000
_cell.angle_alpha   90.00
_cell.angle_beta   90.00
_cell.angle_gamma   90.00
#
_symmetry.space_group_name_H-M   'P 1'
#
loop_
_entity.id
_entity.type
_entity.pdbx_description
1 polymer ?
#
loop_
_entity_poly.entity_id
_entity_poly.type
_entity_poly.pdbx_seq_one_letter_code
_entity_poly.pdbx_strand_id
1 'polypeptide(L)'
;YGPRYSPDGSRVVYSRQGGGGLTGSLWSGSRGVFVMPAAGGESVEIAGNGADPQFSADGERVYFLTGGGLEKKLMSAGLHGEQPREVFNLKYVDHVAISPDGRSVAFTELFNGYVAPLPATGGSIELNKDTKALPVTALGTDMGSYLHWAADSESVHWMVGDRYHSRALAASKPDAGVPVGLRVDSDAPDDTFALVGGRVVTMRDADNSEEVIEDGVVIVRGKRIVAVGKRGDVAIPAGAREVDVAGKTVMPGIVDVHAHAAHFGQGVVPQNNWAYAANLAFGITTMHDPSATTEFVFSQSELVKAGKMVGPRVFSTGTILYGADGDFKAEVNSLDDARSHLRRMQANGAFSVKSYNQPRRDQRQQINQAARELGMLVVEEGGSTFQHNMTMVVDGVTGIEHNIPVAPLYRDVVELWRQTDVGNTPTLVVNYGGLNGEYYWYAKDNLWENERLNRFFPKNSLDENTIRRQAGPEWDYYHIEVAKAAKVLRDAGVPILVGGHGQMQGQAPHWEIWSLNQGGFTPFEALRAGTIDGARYLGLDKEIGSIEAGKRADLVVVDGNPLQDIRRSDDTALVMVNGRLFKADDLSEIGGKQRPAPEFFWQRGGGGVPTGVNYGPTVPCHCPKSDPHRH
;
A
#
# COMPACT_ATOMS: atom_id res chain seq x y z
N TYR A 1 20.64 -5.93 3.12
CA TYR A 1 19.69 -6.43 2.13
C TYR A 1 20.40 -7.19 1.04
N GLY A 2 19.70 -8.18 0.39
CA GLY A 2 20.22 -8.93 -0.76
C GLY A 2 21.56 -9.59 -0.54
N PRO A 3 21.80 -10.31 0.59
CA PRO A 3 23.09 -10.93 0.83
C PRO A 3 23.34 -12.05 -0.18
N ARG A 4 24.56 -12.08 -0.73
CA ARG A 4 25.01 -13.13 -1.65
C ARG A 4 26.41 -13.60 -1.28
N TYR A 5 26.64 -14.89 -1.34
CA TYR A 5 27.96 -15.46 -1.13
C TYR A 5 28.86 -15.24 -2.36
N SER A 6 30.15 -15.11 -2.12
CA SER A 6 31.20 -15.26 -3.16
C SER A 6 31.18 -16.69 -3.72
N PRO A 7 31.69 -16.91 -4.95
CA PRO A 7 31.70 -18.23 -5.57
C PRO A 7 32.43 -19.30 -4.72
N ASP A 8 33.42 -18.89 -3.95
CA ASP A 8 34.17 -19.76 -3.02
C ASP A 8 33.54 -19.89 -1.62
N GLY A 9 32.42 -19.14 -1.37
CA GLY A 9 31.73 -19.14 -0.09
C GLY A 9 32.43 -18.40 1.05
N SER A 10 33.57 -17.77 0.80
CA SER A 10 34.39 -17.13 1.84
C SER A 10 33.91 -15.75 2.27
N ARG A 11 33.13 -15.07 1.43
CA ARG A 11 32.65 -13.70 1.64
C ARG A 11 31.14 -13.58 1.39
N VAL A 12 30.55 -12.52 1.94
CA VAL A 12 29.16 -12.11 1.68
C VAL A 12 29.17 -10.66 1.22
N VAL A 13 28.56 -10.40 0.06
CA VAL A 13 28.23 -9.04 -0.39
C VAL A 13 26.77 -8.73 -0.03
N TYR A 14 26.49 -7.50 0.36
CA TYR A 14 25.15 -7.05 0.70
C TYR A 14 25.01 -5.54 0.56
N SER A 15 23.77 -5.05 0.46
CA SER A 15 23.52 -3.62 0.52
C SER A 15 23.01 -3.19 1.89
N ARG A 16 23.47 -2.02 2.34
CA ARG A 16 22.84 -1.26 3.43
C ARG A 16 21.96 -0.19 2.84
N GLN A 17 20.84 0.03 3.48
CA GLN A 17 19.93 1.08 3.09
C GLN A 17 19.78 2.07 4.22
N GLY A 18 19.89 3.35 3.90
CA GLY A 18 19.49 4.42 4.78
C GLY A 18 17.98 4.47 4.85
N GLY A 19 17.43 4.73 6.03
CA GLY A 19 16.05 5.10 6.18
C GLY A 19 15.90 6.61 6.09
N GLY A 20 14.75 7.06 5.68
CA GLY A 20 14.39 8.48 5.62
C GLY A 20 13.09 8.67 4.87
N GLY A 21 12.34 9.71 5.27
CA GLY A 21 11.06 10.03 4.69
C GLY A 21 9.86 9.46 5.45
N LEU A 22 8.69 9.88 5.06
CA LEU A 22 7.41 9.73 5.75
C LEU A 22 7.05 8.27 6.07
N THR A 23 7.46 7.33 5.23
CA THR A 23 7.11 5.91 5.33
C THR A 23 8.32 5.01 5.50
N GLY A 24 9.53 5.55 5.59
CA GLY A 24 10.77 4.80 5.69
C GLY A 24 11.21 4.54 7.13
N SER A 25 11.91 3.42 7.33
CA SER A 25 12.54 3.11 8.62
C SER A 25 13.98 3.64 8.64
N LEU A 26 14.37 4.29 9.72
CA LEU A 26 15.73 4.81 9.93
C LEU A 26 16.59 3.76 10.63
N TRP A 27 17.13 2.77 9.93
CA TRP A 27 17.95 1.76 10.58
C TRP A 27 19.43 1.79 10.24
N SER A 28 19.86 2.67 9.37
CA SER A 28 21.29 2.78 9.07
C SER A 28 21.68 4.21 8.72
N GLY A 29 22.72 4.72 9.34
CA GLY A 29 23.35 5.99 8.98
C GLY A 29 24.22 5.93 7.71
N SER A 30 24.54 4.72 7.23
CA SER A 30 25.31 4.50 6.00
C SER A 30 24.56 3.59 5.06
N ARG A 31 24.43 3.98 3.81
CA ARG A 31 23.89 3.15 2.72
C ARG A 31 24.99 2.83 1.74
N GLY A 32 24.77 1.80 0.94
CA GLY A 32 25.72 1.40 -0.09
C GLY A 32 25.92 -0.10 -0.15
N VAL A 33 26.94 -0.52 -0.86
CA VAL A 33 27.34 -1.90 -1.07
C VAL A 33 28.53 -2.22 -0.19
N PHE A 34 28.46 -3.35 0.51
CA PHE A 34 29.47 -3.79 1.46
C PHE A 34 29.81 -5.26 1.25
N VAL A 35 31.08 -5.60 1.50
CA VAL A 35 31.58 -6.98 1.55
C VAL A 35 32.11 -7.28 2.95
N MET A 36 31.85 -8.49 3.43
CA MET A 36 32.40 -8.98 4.71
C MET A 36 32.77 -10.46 4.61
N PRO A 37 33.65 -10.98 5.49
CA PRO A 37 33.89 -12.42 5.59
C PRO A 37 32.62 -13.18 5.93
N ALA A 38 32.39 -14.34 5.34
CA ALA A 38 31.23 -15.19 5.62
C ALA A 38 31.15 -15.66 7.08
N ALA A 39 32.31 -15.80 7.74
CA ALA A 39 32.41 -16.14 9.16
C ALA A 39 32.09 -14.96 10.10
N GLY A 40 31.75 -13.79 9.56
CA GLY A 40 31.61 -12.56 10.33
C GLY A 40 32.88 -11.74 10.43
N GLY A 41 32.76 -10.50 10.88
CA GLY A 41 33.91 -9.59 11.00
C GLY A 41 33.60 -8.19 10.44
N GLU A 42 34.66 -7.45 10.15
CA GLU A 42 34.56 -6.09 9.65
C GLU A 42 34.04 -6.05 8.20
N SER A 43 33.19 -5.08 7.91
CA SER A 43 32.65 -4.85 6.57
C SER A 43 33.45 -3.79 5.85
N VAL A 44 33.79 -4.04 4.60
CA VAL A 44 34.44 -3.08 3.69
C VAL A 44 33.35 -2.47 2.78
N GLU A 45 33.33 -1.16 2.69
CA GLU A 45 32.47 -0.44 1.76
C GLU A 45 33.04 -0.52 0.34
N ILE A 46 32.20 -0.93 -0.61
CA ILE A 46 32.53 -0.97 -2.04
C ILE A 46 32.05 0.30 -2.74
N ALA A 47 30.83 0.75 -2.38
CA ALA A 47 30.23 1.96 -2.94
C ALA A 47 29.20 2.53 -1.99
N GLY A 48 29.21 3.84 -1.75
CA GLY A 48 28.29 4.54 -0.85
C GLY A 48 26.85 4.72 -1.39
N ASN A 49 26.60 4.35 -2.65
CA ASN A 49 25.33 4.50 -3.34
C ASN A 49 25.05 3.32 -4.26
N GLY A 50 24.85 2.15 -3.73
CA GLY A 50 24.59 0.97 -4.56
C GLY A 50 23.54 0.05 -3.94
N ALA A 51 22.93 -0.77 -4.78
CA ALA A 51 21.95 -1.78 -4.41
C ALA A 51 22.13 -3.06 -5.22
N ASP A 52 21.47 -4.13 -4.80
CA ASP A 52 21.40 -5.45 -5.46
C ASP A 52 22.79 -5.99 -5.91
N PRO A 53 23.74 -6.13 -4.98
CA PRO A 53 25.10 -6.52 -5.31
C PRO A 53 25.23 -8.00 -5.66
N GLN A 54 26.15 -8.31 -6.59
CA GLN A 54 26.46 -9.66 -7.02
C GLN A 54 27.98 -9.80 -7.24
N PHE A 55 28.59 -10.93 -6.85
CA PHE A 55 29.99 -11.19 -7.19
C PHE A 55 30.16 -11.53 -8.67
N SER A 56 31.34 -11.22 -9.21
CA SER A 56 31.81 -11.79 -10.47
C SER A 56 32.11 -13.29 -10.32
N ALA A 57 32.16 -14.00 -11.44
CA ALA A 57 32.42 -15.45 -11.44
C ALA A 57 33.74 -15.85 -10.78
N ASP A 58 34.77 -15.00 -10.87
CA ASP A 58 36.07 -15.19 -10.21
C ASP A 58 36.12 -14.72 -8.74
N GLY A 59 35.04 -14.03 -8.27
CA GLY A 59 34.97 -13.50 -6.93
C GLY A 59 35.78 -12.23 -6.67
N GLU A 60 36.48 -11.69 -7.67
CA GLU A 60 37.40 -10.55 -7.52
C GLU A 60 36.73 -9.18 -7.68
N ARG A 61 35.50 -9.15 -8.20
CA ARG A 61 34.75 -7.93 -8.37
C ARG A 61 33.30 -8.09 -7.87
N VAL A 62 32.66 -6.95 -7.63
CA VAL A 62 31.24 -6.86 -7.28
C VAL A 62 30.54 -6.05 -8.35
N TYR A 63 29.47 -6.61 -8.91
CA TYR A 63 28.48 -5.87 -9.71
C TYR A 63 27.39 -5.31 -8.80
N PHE A 64 26.89 -4.11 -9.09
CA PHE A 64 25.83 -3.49 -8.31
C PHE A 64 25.08 -2.43 -9.12
N LEU A 65 23.86 -2.16 -8.75
CA LEU A 65 23.04 -1.11 -9.37
C LEU A 65 23.27 0.22 -8.68
N THR A 66 23.35 1.30 -9.44
CA THR A 66 23.36 2.68 -8.97
C THR A 66 22.32 3.53 -9.70
N GLY A 67 22.05 4.72 -9.17
CA GLY A 67 21.02 5.60 -9.73
C GLY A 67 19.60 5.14 -9.37
N GLY A 68 18.62 5.82 -9.91
CA GLY A 68 17.20 5.54 -9.72
C GLY A 68 16.40 6.04 -10.91
N GLY A 69 15.12 5.67 -10.96
CA GLY A 69 14.27 6.09 -12.05
C GLY A 69 14.81 5.64 -13.41
N LEU A 70 14.90 6.59 -14.33
CA LEU A 70 15.36 6.37 -15.70
C LEU A 70 16.90 6.40 -15.86
N GLU A 71 17.64 6.64 -14.78
CA GLU A 71 19.11 6.80 -14.80
C GLU A 71 19.81 5.66 -14.04
N LYS A 72 19.29 4.46 -14.09
CA LYS A 72 19.94 3.28 -13.50
C LYS A 72 21.17 2.87 -14.26
N LYS A 73 22.18 2.35 -13.55
CA LYS A 73 23.42 1.83 -14.12
C LYS A 73 23.81 0.52 -13.45
N LEU A 74 24.31 -0.41 -14.22
CA LEU A 74 25.08 -1.53 -13.69
C LEU A 74 26.54 -1.13 -13.62
N MET A 75 27.07 -1.11 -12.42
CA MET A 75 28.47 -0.83 -12.10
C MET A 75 29.19 -2.09 -11.74
N SER A 76 30.52 -2.10 -11.85
CA SER A 76 31.37 -3.10 -11.18
C SER A 76 32.57 -2.41 -10.52
N ALA A 77 33.02 -2.93 -9.38
CA ALA A 77 34.22 -2.47 -8.70
C ALA A 77 34.95 -3.64 -8.04
N GLY A 78 36.22 -3.48 -7.73
CA GLY A 78 36.98 -4.44 -6.92
C GLY A 78 36.50 -4.49 -5.47
N LEU A 79 37.03 -5.41 -4.67
CA LEU A 79 36.53 -5.72 -3.32
C LEU A 79 36.78 -4.62 -2.27
N HIS A 80 37.52 -3.59 -2.63
CA HIS A 80 37.76 -2.39 -1.82
C HIS A 80 37.23 -1.12 -2.52
N GLY A 81 36.35 -1.28 -3.52
CA GLY A 81 35.80 -0.17 -4.31
C GLY A 81 36.75 0.36 -5.39
N GLU A 82 37.88 -0.26 -5.61
CA GLU A 82 38.86 0.17 -6.59
C GLU A 82 38.41 -0.11 -8.03
N GLN A 83 38.89 0.71 -8.96
CA GLN A 83 38.66 0.60 -10.40
C GLN A 83 37.14 0.47 -10.71
N PRO A 84 36.29 1.42 -10.28
CA PRO A 84 34.87 1.37 -10.61
C PRO A 84 34.69 1.50 -12.11
N ARG A 85 33.76 0.70 -12.67
CA ARG A 85 33.45 0.67 -14.09
C ARG A 85 31.94 0.67 -14.30
N GLU A 86 31.47 1.50 -15.18
CA GLU A 86 30.11 1.45 -15.71
C GLU A 86 30.04 0.37 -16.80
N VAL A 87 29.16 -0.62 -16.62
CA VAL A 87 29.00 -1.74 -17.56
C VAL A 87 27.84 -1.50 -18.49
N PHE A 88 26.67 -1.12 -17.90
CA PHE A 88 25.46 -0.83 -18.63
C PHE A 88 24.74 0.41 -18.11
N ASN A 89 24.14 1.17 -19.03
CA ASN A 89 23.06 2.09 -18.75
C ASN A 89 21.72 1.36 -18.92
N LEU A 90 20.79 1.53 -17.95
CA LEU A 90 19.58 0.72 -17.78
C LEU A 90 18.36 1.63 -17.61
N LYS A 91 17.70 2.04 -18.70
CA LYS A 91 16.60 3.01 -18.60
C LYS A 91 15.33 2.44 -17.95
N TYR A 92 14.85 1.28 -18.39
CA TYR A 92 13.59 0.66 -17.92
C TYR A 92 13.82 -0.74 -17.36
N VAL A 93 15.05 -1.07 -17.04
CA VAL A 93 15.40 -2.37 -16.48
C VAL A 93 15.17 -2.37 -14.97
N ASP A 94 14.39 -3.34 -14.49
CA ASP A 94 14.05 -3.45 -13.07
C ASP A 94 14.96 -4.42 -12.33
N HIS A 95 15.27 -5.56 -12.93
CA HIS A 95 16.11 -6.60 -12.34
C HIS A 95 17.24 -6.99 -13.27
N VAL A 96 18.38 -7.28 -12.68
CA VAL A 96 19.58 -7.73 -13.38
C VAL A 96 20.18 -8.93 -12.63
N ALA A 97 20.43 -10.02 -13.33
CA ALA A 97 21.08 -11.19 -12.76
C ALA A 97 22.27 -11.61 -13.64
N ILE A 98 23.47 -11.66 -13.06
CA ILE A 98 24.69 -12.13 -13.73
C ILE A 98 24.72 -13.65 -13.70
N SER A 99 25.04 -14.29 -14.83
CA SER A 99 25.19 -15.75 -14.86
C SER A 99 26.38 -16.21 -14.01
N PRO A 100 26.30 -17.38 -13.35
CA PRO A 100 27.40 -17.92 -12.54
C PRO A 100 28.73 -18.04 -13.28
N ASP A 101 28.71 -18.30 -14.60
CA ASP A 101 29.91 -18.35 -15.43
C ASP A 101 30.46 -16.98 -15.85
N GLY A 102 29.75 -15.88 -15.50
CA GLY A 102 30.14 -14.50 -15.79
C GLY A 102 30.05 -14.10 -17.27
N ARG A 103 29.37 -14.87 -18.12
CA ARG A 103 29.32 -14.62 -19.56
C ARG A 103 28.04 -13.94 -20.03
N SER A 104 26.98 -14.00 -19.22
CA SER A 104 25.66 -13.52 -19.59
C SER A 104 25.03 -12.68 -18.49
N VAL A 105 24.11 -11.82 -18.89
CA VAL A 105 23.23 -11.06 -18.00
C VAL A 105 21.78 -11.34 -18.40
N ALA A 106 20.96 -11.77 -17.44
CA ALA A 106 19.51 -11.78 -17.57
C ALA A 106 18.95 -10.50 -16.97
N PHE A 107 17.94 -9.93 -17.61
CA PHE A 107 17.31 -8.71 -17.12
C PHE A 107 15.82 -8.67 -17.44
N THR A 108 15.06 -7.93 -16.65
CA THR A 108 13.66 -7.59 -16.94
C THR A 108 13.57 -6.13 -17.37
N GLU A 109 12.86 -5.88 -18.47
CA GLU A 109 12.49 -4.55 -18.93
C GLU A 109 10.99 -4.51 -19.14
N LEU A 110 10.31 -3.59 -18.45
CA LEU A 110 8.87 -3.39 -18.56
C LEU A 110 8.09 -4.73 -18.43
N PHE A 111 8.48 -5.54 -17.45
CA PHE A 111 7.91 -6.86 -17.13
C PHE A 111 8.13 -7.97 -18.16
N ASN A 112 9.03 -7.76 -19.11
CA ASN A 112 9.47 -8.79 -20.06
C ASN A 112 10.92 -9.15 -19.77
N GLY A 113 11.28 -10.42 -20.00
CA GLY A 113 12.61 -10.93 -19.68
C GLY A 113 13.49 -11.11 -20.90
N TYR A 114 14.76 -10.82 -20.72
CA TYR A 114 15.78 -10.85 -21.76
C TYR A 114 17.11 -11.40 -21.24
N VAL A 115 17.94 -11.89 -22.15
CA VAL A 115 19.33 -12.26 -21.90
C VAL A 115 20.23 -11.61 -22.95
N ALA A 116 21.37 -11.11 -22.50
CA ALA A 116 22.44 -10.60 -23.35
C ALA A 116 23.81 -11.07 -22.85
N PRO A 117 24.87 -11.04 -23.70
CA PRO A 117 26.25 -11.25 -23.24
C PRO A 117 26.66 -10.17 -22.23
N LEU A 118 27.46 -10.56 -21.24
CA LEU A 118 28.09 -9.64 -20.28
C LEU A 118 29.48 -9.26 -20.79
N PRO A 119 29.76 -7.98 -21.17
CA PRO A 119 31.07 -7.59 -21.67
C PRO A 119 32.10 -7.54 -20.54
N ALA A 120 33.19 -8.28 -20.70
CA ALA A 120 34.30 -8.30 -19.74
C ALA A 120 35.10 -6.99 -19.73
N THR A 121 35.16 -6.29 -20.86
CA THR A 121 35.93 -5.04 -21.05
C THR A 121 35.15 -4.07 -21.94
N GLY A 122 35.62 -2.84 -22.08
CA GLY A 122 35.00 -1.82 -22.92
C GLY A 122 34.28 -0.74 -22.13
N GLY A 123 33.68 0.19 -22.85
CA GLY A 123 32.86 1.27 -22.28
C GLY A 123 31.44 0.82 -21.95
N SER A 124 30.68 1.73 -21.34
CA SER A 124 29.26 1.51 -21.04
C SER A 124 28.43 1.32 -22.31
N ILE A 125 27.49 0.41 -22.23
CA ILE A 125 26.53 0.12 -23.30
C ILE A 125 25.13 0.40 -22.75
N GLU A 126 24.26 1.02 -23.55
CA GLU A 126 22.84 1.08 -23.24
C GLU A 126 22.22 -0.30 -23.45
N LEU A 127 21.78 -0.93 -22.35
CA LEU A 127 21.15 -2.25 -22.36
C LEU A 127 19.63 -2.10 -22.27
N ASN A 128 18.95 -2.56 -23.31
CA ASN A 128 17.49 -2.65 -23.39
C ASN A 128 17.12 -3.71 -24.44
N LYS A 129 15.83 -3.99 -24.62
CA LYS A 129 15.31 -4.96 -25.58
C LYS A 129 15.73 -4.68 -27.03
N ASP A 130 16.01 -3.42 -27.36
CA ASP A 130 16.34 -2.95 -28.71
C ASP A 130 17.84 -2.73 -28.94
N THR A 131 18.68 -3.04 -27.97
CA THR A 131 20.14 -2.90 -28.03
C THR A 131 20.70 -3.60 -29.27
N LYS A 132 21.48 -2.85 -30.08
CA LYS A 132 22.12 -3.37 -31.30
C LYS A 132 23.61 -3.71 -31.10
N ALA A 133 24.21 -3.19 -30.04
CA ALA A 133 25.64 -3.44 -29.74
C ALA A 133 25.91 -4.87 -29.24
N LEU A 134 24.89 -5.56 -28.74
CA LEU A 134 24.93 -6.93 -28.25
C LEU A 134 23.70 -7.71 -28.76
N PRO A 135 23.80 -9.02 -28.95
CA PRO A 135 22.63 -9.84 -29.21
C PRO A 135 21.77 -9.92 -27.96
N VAL A 136 20.51 -9.46 -28.03
CA VAL A 136 19.52 -9.57 -26.97
C VAL A 136 18.50 -10.63 -27.36
N THR A 137 18.32 -11.61 -26.49
CA THR A 137 17.36 -12.70 -26.69
C THR A 137 16.22 -12.55 -25.71
N ALA A 138 14.97 -12.50 -26.21
CA ALA A 138 13.79 -12.47 -25.35
C ALA A 138 13.59 -13.83 -24.65
N LEU A 139 13.35 -13.80 -23.35
CA LEU A 139 13.06 -14.97 -22.52
C LEU A 139 11.55 -15.26 -22.47
N GLY A 140 10.74 -14.25 -22.34
CA GLY A 140 9.30 -14.37 -22.21
C GLY A 140 8.64 -13.05 -21.80
N THR A 141 7.31 -13.08 -21.81
CA THR A 141 6.43 -12.01 -21.31
C THR A 141 5.91 -12.35 -19.92
N ASP A 142 5.26 -11.40 -19.27
CA ASP A 142 4.61 -11.59 -17.94
C ASP A 142 5.59 -12.06 -16.86
N MET A 143 6.83 -11.62 -16.91
CA MET A 143 7.81 -11.98 -15.88
C MET A 143 7.51 -11.24 -14.58
N GLY A 144 7.62 -11.98 -13.50
CA GLY A 144 7.43 -11.46 -12.14
C GLY A 144 8.76 -11.18 -11.45
N SER A 145 8.88 -11.64 -10.23
CA SER A 145 9.96 -11.31 -9.31
C SER A 145 11.01 -12.42 -9.21
N TYR A 146 12.11 -12.10 -8.54
CA TYR A 146 13.17 -13.06 -8.18
C TYR A 146 13.88 -13.68 -9.39
N LEU A 147 14.14 -12.88 -10.43
CA LEU A 147 14.93 -13.30 -11.59
C LEU A 147 16.32 -13.80 -11.14
N HIS A 148 16.65 -15.02 -11.50
CA HIS A 148 17.95 -15.62 -11.16
C HIS A 148 18.35 -16.72 -12.16
N TRP A 149 19.62 -17.05 -12.17
CA TRP A 149 20.16 -18.13 -12.96
C TRP A 149 20.19 -19.46 -12.21
N ALA A 150 20.09 -20.57 -12.92
CA ALA A 150 20.54 -21.86 -12.42
C ALA A 150 22.06 -21.90 -12.27
N ALA A 151 22.58 -22.77 -11.43
CA ALA A 151 24.01 -22.88 -11.13
C ALA A 151 24.88 -23.24 -12.37
N ASP A 152 24.28 -23.91 -13.34
CA ASP A 152 24.95 -24.29 -14.61
C ASP A 152 25.00 -23.17 -15.65
N SER A 153 24.36 -22.03 -15.42
CA SER A 153 24.22 -20.91 -16.36
C SER A 153 23.42 -21.24 -17.64
N GLU A 154 22.69 -22.35 -17.68
CA GLU A 154 21.95 -22.78 -18.86
C GLU A 154 20.45 -22.39 -18.84
N SER A 155 19.92 -22.02 -17.67
CA SER A 155 18.52 -21.63 -17.51
C SER A 155 18.35 -20.44 -16.59
N VAL A 156 17.26 -19.71 -16.82
CA VAL A 156 16.82 -18.56 -16.03
C VAL A 156 15.48 -18.88 -15.37
N HIS A 157 15.31 -18.44 -14.13
CA HIS A 157 14.16 -18.72 -13.30
C HIS A 157 13.57 -17.44 -12.72
N TRP A 158 12.24 -17.46 -12.44
CA TRP A 158 11.50 -16.35 -11.81
C TRP A 158 10.19 -16.82 -11.19
N MET A 159 9.54 -15.95 -10.43
CA MET A 159 8.22 -16.17 -9.84
C MET A 159 7.15 -15.30 -10.51
N VAL A 160 5.94 -15.83 -10.69
CA VAL A 160 4.72 -15.06 -10.97
C VAL A 160 3.64 -15.54 -10.01
N GLY A 161 3.25 -14.70 -9.07
CA GLY A 161 2.35 -15.14 -7.98
C GLY A 161 2.96 -16.30 -7.21
N ASP A 162 2.23 -17.40 -7.10
CA ASP A 162 2.66 -18.64 -6.42
C ASP A 162 3.38 -19.64 -7.34
N ARG A 163 3.65 -19.29 -8.60
CA ARG A 163 4.23 -20.19 -9.59
C ARG A 163 5.70 -19.88 -9.85
N TYR A 164 6.52 -20.92 -9.79
CA TYR A 164 7.94 -20.91 -10.14
C TYR A 164 8.11 -21.31 -11.60
N HIS A 165 8.67 -20.42 -12.38
CA HIS A 165 8.91 -20.59 -13.81
C HIS A 165 10.38 -20.79 -14.11
N SER A 166 10.67 -21.51 -15.20
CA SER A 166 12.00 -21.63 -15.74
C SER A 166 12.00 -21.54 -17.27
N ARG A 167 13.14 -21.15 -17.82
CA ARG A 167 13.43 -21.25 -19.24
C ARG A 167 14.88 -21.60 -19.48
N ALA A 168 15.11 -22.74 -20.10
CA ALA A 168 16.41 -23.05 -20.66
C ALA A 168 16.72 -22.11 -21.83
N LEU A 169 17.95 -21.62 -21.96
CA LEU A 169 18.36 -20.70 -23.04
C LEU A 169 18.12 -21.30 -24.44
N ALA A 170 18.25 -22.60 -24.57
CA ALA A 170 18.01 -23.32 -25.82
C ALA A 170 16.51 -23.50 -26.15
N ALA A 171 15.61 -23.28 -25.19
CA ALA A 171 14.18 -23.42 -25.39
C ALA A 171 13.58 -22.18 -26.08
N SER A 172 12.52 -22.37 -26.87
CA SER A 172 11.84 -21.25 -27.57
C SER A 172 10.86 -20.48 -26.69
N LYS A 173 10.42 -21.06 -25.58
CA LYS A 173 9.45 -20.46 -24.64
C LYS A 173 9.67 -20.97 -23.21
N PRO A 174 9.21 -20.25 -22.20
CA PRO A 174 9.25 -20.71 -20.82
C PRO A 174 8.33 -21.92 -20.59
N ASP A 175 8.50 -22.58 -19.45
CA ASP A 175 7.58 -23.62 -18.98
C ASP A 175 6.23 -23.02 -18.51
N ALA A 176 5.29 -23.89 -18.18
CA ALA A 176 3.98 -23.48 -17.65
C ALA A 176 4.02 -23.00 -16.19
N GLY A 177 5.18 -23.04 -15.57
CA GLY A 177 5.39 -22.78 -14.14
C GLY A 177 4.86 -23.90 -13.24
N VAL A 178 5.57 -24.13 -12.14
CA VAL A 178 5.21 -25.11 -11.11
C VAL A 178 4.65 -24.36 -9.90
N PRO A 179 3.45 -24.71 -9.38
CA PRO A 179 2.93 -24.07 -8.18
C PRO A 179 3.80 -24.46 -6.98
N VAL A 180 4.26 -23.47 -6.23
CA VAL A 180 5.03 -23.71 -5.00
C VAL A 180 4.13 -24.28 -3.90
N GLY A 181 2.86 -23.86 -3.87
CA GLY A 181 1.80 -24.51 -3.10
C GLY A 181 1.98 -24.51 -1.58
N LEU A 182 2.72 -23.55 -1.04
CA LEU A 182 2.89 -23.41 0.41
C LEU A 182 1.53 -23.15 1.07
N ARG A 183 1.24 -23.89 2.13
CA ARG A 183 0.03 -23.73 2.95
C ARG A 183 0.41 -23.54 4.40
N VAL A 184 -0.26 -22.62 5.06
CA VAL A 184 -0.14 -22.39 6.50
C VAL A 184 -1.53 -22.43 7.12
N ASP A 185 -1.63 -22.95 8.34
CA ASP A 185 -2.88 -22.91 9.08
C ASP A 185 -3.25 -21.46 9.41
N SER A 186 -4.50 -21.11 9.08
CA SER A 186 -5.03 -19.81 9.45
C SER A 186 -5.27 -19.78 10.96
N ASP A 187 -4.77 -18.75 11.59
CA ASP A 187 -5.00 -18.48 13.00
C ASP A 187 -6.40 -17.85 13.21
N ALA A 188 -7.40 -18.71 13.08
CA ALA A 188 -8.79 -18.31 13.19
C ALA A 188 -9.26 -18.30 14.66
N PRO A 189 -10.11 -17.31 15.05
CA PRO A 189 -10.77 -17.37 16.36
C PRO A 189 -11.86 -18.43 16.36
N ASP A 190 -12.07 -19.05 17.50
CA ASP A 190 -13.18 -19.96 17.82
C ASP A 190 -14.08 -19.42 18.93
N ASP A 191 -13.76 -18.28 19.50
CA ASP A 191 -14.52 -17.60 20.54
C ASP A 191 -15.95 -17.25 20.07
N THR A 192 -16.85 -17.19 21.05
CA THR A 192 -18.16 -16.55 20.89
C THR A 192 -18.19 -15.32 21.75
N PHE A 193 -18.41 -14.14 21.13
CA PHE A 193 -18.57 -12.87 21.81
C PHE A 193 -20.01 -12.39 21.75
N ALA A 194 -20.46 -11.72 22.81
CA ALA A 194 -21.68 -10.91 22.83
C ALA A 194 -21.31 -9.48 23.21
N LEU A 195 -21.39 -8.54 22.27
CA LEU A 195 -21.28 -7.11 22.55
C LEU A 195 -22.65 -6.64 23.01
N VAL A 196 -22.78 -6.15 24.26
CA VAL A 196 -24.08 -5.96 24.92
C VAL A 196 -24.26 -4.53 25.40
N GLY A 197 -25.44 -3.96 25.12
CA GLY A 197 -25.91 -2.73 25.74
C GLY A 197 -25.51 -1.45 25.02
N GLY A 198 -24.83 -1.53 23.90
CA GLY A 198 -24.45 -0.37 23.11
C GLY A 198 -25.51 0.08 22.12
N ARG A 199 -25.32 1.26 21.54
CA ARG A 199 -26.01 1.68 20.31
C ARG A 199 -25.39 0.93 19.15
N VAL A 200 -26.20 0.25 18.34
CA VAL A 200 -25.73 -0.45 17.15
C VAL A 200 -26.19 0.30 15.90
N VAL A 201 -25.23 0.84 15.13
CA VAL A 201 -25.48 1.47 13.83
C VAL A 201 -25.18 0.42 12.78
N THR A 202 -26.22 -0.15 12.18
CA THR A 202 -26.06 -1.38 11.38
C THR A 202 -25.45 -1.15 9.99
N MET A 203 -25.64 0.03 9.41
CA MET A 203 -25.29 0.35 8.02
C MET A 203 -25.90 -0.63 7.01
N ARG A 204 -27.02 -1.28 7.34
CA ARG A 204 -27.74 -2.10 6.39
C ARG A 204 -28.26 -1.27 5.23
N ASP A 205 -28.39 -1.90 4.08
CA ASP A 205 -28.77 -1.25 2.84
C ASP A 205 -30.30 -1.21 2.61
N ALA A 206 -31.07 -1.16 3.68
CA ALA A 206 -32.51 -1.01 3.58
C ALA A 206 -32.83 0.46 3.29
N ASP A 207 -33.06 0.80 2.05
CA ASP A 207 -33.58 2.10 1.57
C ASP A 207 -32.76 3.35 1.96
N ASN A 208 -31.46 3.23 2.16
CA ASN A 208 -30.59 4.30 2.68
C ASN A 208 -31.04 4.87 4.02
N SER A 209 -31.88 4.17 4.78
CA SER A 209 -32.37 4.62 6.06
C SER A 209 -31.31 4.39 7.17
N GLU A 210 -31.23 5.36 8.08
CA GLU A 210 -30.44 5.25 9.29
C GLU A 210 -31.09 4.23 10.23
N GLU A 211 -30.53 3.01 10.31
CA GLU A 211 -30.99 2.01 11.26
C GLU A 211 -30.10 1.99 12.50
N VAL A 212 -30.67 2.40 13.61
CA VAL A 212 -30.03 2.42 14.92
C VAL A 212 -30.81 1.53 15.90
N ILE A 213 -30.10 0.59 16.54
CA ILE A 213 -30.65 -0.25 17.58
C ILE A 213 -30.08 0.22 18.93
N GLU A 214 -30.90 0.91 19.70
CA GLU A 214 -30.54 1.30 21.08
C GLU A 214 -30.58 0.09 22.01
N ASP A 215 -29.67 0.04 23.00
CA ASP A 215 -29.48 -1.11 23.88
C ASP A 215 -29.36 -2.43 23.09
N GLY A 216 -28.50 -2.41 22.09
CA GLY A 216 -28.33 -3.50 21.14
C GLY A 216 -27.43 -4.62 21.65
N VAL A 217 -27.55 -5.77 20.99
CA VAL A 217 -26.70 -6.93 21.19
C VAL A 217 -26.19 -7.41 19.82
N VAL A 218 -24.88 -7.63 19.70
CA VAL A 218 -24.26 -8.24 18.52
C VAL A 218 -23.57 -9.53 18.97
N ILE A 219 -23.99 -10.66 18.42
CA ILE A 219 -23.37 -11.96 18.69
C ILE A 219 -22.42 -12.32 17.56
N VAL A 220 -21.20 -12.62 17.91
CA VAL A 220 -20.14 -13.08 17.01
C VAL A 220 -19.71 -14.49 17.39
N ARG A 221 -19.60 -15.38 16.42
CA ARG A 221 -19.03 -16.73 16.61
C ARG A 221 -17.93 -16.96 15.57
N GLY A 222 -16.71 -17.22 16.05
CA GLY A 222 -15.56 -17.32 15.19
C GLY A 222 -15.42 -16.05 14.33
N LYS A 223 -15.44 -16.17 13.01
CA LYS A 223 -15.25 -15.06 12.07
C LYS A 223 -16.54 -14.35 11.67
N ARG A 224 -17.71 -14.75 12.16
CA ARG A 224 -19.02 -14.32 11.64
C ARG A 224 -19.90 -13.68 12.70
N ILE A 225 -20.65 -12.67 12.29
CA ILE A 225 -21.81 -12.17 13.02
C ILE A 225 -22.91 -13.23 12.89
N VAL A 226 -23.49 -13.69 14.00
CA VAL A 226 -24.55 -14.71 13.98
C VAL A 226 -25.91 -14.14 14.33
N ALA A 227 -25.96 -13.05 15.11
CA ALA A 227 -27.19 -12.34 15.42
C ALA A 227 -26.92 -10.88 15.76
N VAL A 228 -27.89 -10.01 15.49
CA VAL A 228 -27.93 -8.61 15.89
C VAL A 228 -29.38 -8.22 16.15
N GLY A 229 -29.61 -7.46 17.23
CA GLY A 229 -30.94 -6.96 17.58
C GLY A 229 -30.94 -6.26 18.92
N LYS A 230 -32.13 -5.90 19.41
CA LYS A 230 -32.29 -5.27 20.70
C LYS A 230 -32.05 -6.27 21.85
N ARG A 231 -31.54 -5.79 22.98
CA ARG A 231 -31.41 -6.61 24.19
C ARG A 231 -32.80 -7.19 24.58
N GLY A 232 -32.84 -8.50 24.82
CA GLY A 232 -34.08 -9.24 25.09
C GLY A 232 -34.68 -9.91 23.84
N ASP A 233 -34.42 -9.41 22.65
CA ASP A 233 -34.86 -10.03 21.40
C ASP A 233 -33.84 -11.02 20.86
N VAL A 234 -32.56 -10.87 21.26
CA VAL A 234 -31.43 -11.73 20.88
C VAL A 234 -31.00 -12.58 22.06
N ALA A 235 -31.09 -13.89 21.93
CA ALA A 235 -30.61 -14.82 22.96
C ALA A 235 -29.07 -14.88 22.94
N ILE A 236 -28.44 -14.59 24.06
CA ILE A 236 -27.00 -14.74 24.26
C ILE A 236 -26.68 -16.21 24.46
N PRO A 237 -25.83 -16.84 23.63
CA PRO A 237 -25.47 -18.27 23.80
C PRO A 237 -24.77 -18.53 25.11
N ALA A 238 -25.09 -19.66 25.76
CA ALA A 238 -24.39 -20.09 26.96
C ALA A 238 -22.88 -20.23 26.67
N GLY A 239 -22.04 -19.66 27.54
CA GLY A 239 -20.59 -19.65 27.40
C GLY A 239 -20.04 -18.57 26.44
N ALA A 240 -20.90 -17.72 25.90
CA ALA A 240 -20.44 -16.54 25.17
C ALA A 240 -19.72 -15.58 26.16
N ARG A 241 -18.65 -14.98 25.70
CA ARG A 241 -17.93 -13.93 26.41
C ARG A 241 -18.68 -12.60 26.20
N GLU A 242 -19.35 -12.16 27.25
CA GLU A 242 -20.04 -10.89 27.24
C GLU A 242 -19.03 -9.73 27.36
N VAL A 243 -19.18 -8.73 26.51
CA VAL A 243 -18.44 -7.48 26.51
C VAL A 243 -19.45 -6.36 26.65
N ASP A 244 -19.40 -5.68 27.79
CA ASP A 244 -20.25 -4.52 28.05
C ASP A 244 -19.79 -3.33 27.19
N VAL A 245 -20.68 -2.85 26.34
CA VAL A 245 -20.48 -1.69 25.48
C VAL A 245 -21.56 -0.62 25.70
N ALA A 246 -22.16 -0.60 26.91
CA ALA A 246 -23.13 0.41 27.31
C ALA A 246 -22.51 1.81 27.21
N GLY A 247 -23.29 2.77 26.67
CA GLY A 247 -22.84 4.15 26.40
C GLY A 247 -21.92 4.32 25.18
N LYS A 248 -21.57 3.24 24.51
CA LYS A 248 -20.73 3.23 23.30
C LYS A 248 -21.57 2.95 22.05
N THR A 249 -20.97 3.21 20.89
CA THR A 249 -21.57 2.89 19.58
C THR A 249 -20.82 1.73 18.94
N VAL A 250 -21.55 0.70 18.52
CA VAL A 250 -21.03 -0.41 17.72
C VAL A 250 -21.42 -0.15 16.25
N MET A 251 -20.44 -0.12 15.37
CA MET A 251 -20.64 0.07 13.92
C MET A 251 -19.73 -0.86 13.13
N PRO A 252 -19.95 -1.04 11.82
CA PRO A 252 -19.01 -1.77 10.98
C PRO A 252 -17.64 -1.10 11.03
N GLY A 253 -16.59 -1.89 10.87
CA GLY A 253 -15.24 -1.37 10.71
C GLY A 253 -15.12 -0.53 9.43
N ILE A 254 -14.26 0.47 9.48
CA ILE A 254 -14.04 1.39 8.38
C ILE A 254 -13.34 0.67 7.22
N VAL A 255 -13.79 0.98 6.01
CA VAL A 255 -13.25 0.53 4.72
C VAL A 255 -12.60 1.74 4.04
N ASP A 256 -11.29 1.79 4.03
CA ASP A 256 -10.51 2.80 3.32
C ASP A 256 -10.18 2.27 1.92
N VAL A 257 -10.79 2.86 0.87
CA VAL A 257 -10.64 2.37 -0.51
C VAL A 257 -9.46 3.00 -1.25
N HIS A 258 -8.79 3.99 -0.65
CA HIS A 258 -7.58 4.60 -1.18
C HIS A 258 -6.54 4.80 -0.06
N ALA A 259 -5.95 3.71 0.37
CA ALA A 259 -5.02 3.65 1.49
C ALA A 259 -3.60 3.36 1.01
N HIS A 260 -2.70 4.33 1.07
CA HIS A 260 -1.28 4.07 0.86
C HIS A 260 -0.61 3.74 2.18
N ALA A 261 -0.57 2.46 2.52
CA ALA A 261 0.12 2.00 3.71
C ALA A 261 1.62 1.79 3.48
N ALA A 262 2.41 1.89 4.55
CA ALA A 262 3.83 1.59 4.49
C ALA A 262 4.04 0.07 4.43
N HIS A 263 4.19 -0.47 3.23
CA HIS A 263 4.45 -1.90 3.02
C HIS A 263 5.94 -2.19 2.99
N PHE A 264 6.72 -1.80 3.90
CA PHE A 264 8.17 -1.96 3.95
C PHE A 264 8.80 -2.68 2.76
N GLY A 265 9.68 -2.01 2.04
CA GLY A 265 10.25 -2.50 0.78
C GLY A 265 11.55 -3.29 0.96
N GLN A 266 12.13 -3.72 -0.17
CA GLN A 266 13.52 -4.18 -0.29
C GLN A 266 13.79 -5.55 0.35
N GLY A 267 12.85 -6.48 0.20
CA GLY A 267 13.02 -7.87 0.60
C GLY A 267 12.84 -8.14 2.11
N VAL A 268 12.40 -7.14 2.88
CA VAL A 268 12.11 -7.31 4.30
C VAL A 268 10.62 -7.21 4.55
N VAL A 269 10.03 -8.29 5.03
CA VAL A 269 8.68 -8.30 5.58
C VAL A 269 8.79 -8.17 7.10
N PRO A 270 8.26 -7.12 7.72
CA PRO A 270 8.34 -6.96 9.18
C PRO A 270 7.46 -7.99 9.87
N GLN A 271 7.84 -8.38 11.09
CA GLN A 271 7.00 -9.23 11.93
C GLN A 271 5.70 -8.53 12.33
N ASN A 272 5.79 -7.23 12.61
CA ASN A 272 4.65 -6.34 12.87
C ASN A 272 4.79 -5.10 12.00
N ASN A 273 3.75 -4.78 11.23
CA ASN A 273 3.71 -3.56 10.45
C ASN A 273 3.00 -2.47 11.26
N TRP A 274 3.74 -1.40 11.60
CA TRP A 274 3.22 -0.31 12.42
C TRP A 274 2.05 0.44 11.74
N ALA A 275 2.12 0.63 10.41
CA ALA A 275 1.06 1.30 9.67
C ALA A 275 -0.24 0.49 9.69
N TYR A 276 -0.14 -0.84 9.57
CA TYR A 276 -1.30 -1.72 9.71
C TYR A 276 -1.88 -1.68 11.12
N ALA A 277 -1.01 -1.68 12.12
CA ALA A 277 -1.44 -1.58 13.50
C ALA A 277 -2.11 -0.23 13.80
N ALA A 278 -1.54 0.89 13.31
CA ALA A 278 -2.14 2.21 13.43
C ALA A 278 -3.54 2.24 12.80
N ASN A 279 -3.68 1.78 11.56
CA ASN A 279 -4.98 1.72 10.89
C ASN A 279 -5.99 0.90 11.70
N LEU A 280 -5.62 -0.29 12.15
CA LEU A 280 -6.52 -1.13 12.94
C LEU A 280 -6.90 -0.47 14.28
N ALA A 281 -5.97 0.17 14.97
CA ALA A 281 -6.19 0.86 16.23
C ALA A 281 -7.19 2.03 16.12
N PHE A 282 -7.30 2.62 14.95
CA PHE A 282 -8.30 3.66 14.64
C PHE A 282 -9.59 3.09 14.00
N GLY A 283 -9.78 1.77 14.00
CA GLY A 283 -11.02 1.15 13.54
C GLY A 283 -11.10 0.87 12.03
N ILE A 284 -10.01 1.10 11.28
CA ILE A 284 -9.94 0.70 9.87
C ILE A 284 -9.73 -0.81 9.82
N THR A 285 -10.73 -1.55 9.36
CA THR A 285 -10.68 -3.03 9.30
C THR A 285 -10.40 -3.57 7.90
N THR A 286 -10.56 -2.73 6.89
CA THR A 286 -10.27 -3.06 5.50
C THR A 286 -9.60 -1.89 4.81
N MET A 287 -8.53 -2.18 4.09
CA MET A 287 -7.79 -1.23 3.25
C MET A 287 -7.67 -1.76 1.84
N HIS A 288 -7.84 -0.88 0.86
CA HIS A 288 -7.46 -1.11 -0.52
C HIS A 288 -6.38 -0.10 -0.91
N ASP A 289 -5.16 -0.59 -1.19
CA ASP A 289 -4.05 0.25 -1.65
C ASP A 289 -3.98 0.22 -3.18
N PRO A 290 -4.33 1.34 -3.86
CA PRO A 290 -4.37 1.39 -5.32
C PRO A 290 -2.99 1.60 -5.96
N SER A 291 -1.90 1.55 -5.19
CA SER A 291 -0.52 1.72 -5.71
C SER A 291 0.51 1.20 -4.72
N ALA A 292 0.91 -0.05 -4.85
CA ALA A 292 1.91 -0.63 -3.97
C ALA A 292 2.86 -1.55 -4.71
N THR A 293 4.06 -1.78 -4.16
CA THR A 293 4.97 -2.80 -4.68
C THR A 293 4.33 -4.18 -4.52
N THR A 294 4.12 -4.85 -5.64
CA THR A 294 3.34 -6.10 -5.74
C THR A 294 3.79 -7.14 -4.74
N GLU A 295 5.07 -7.43 -4.67
CA GLU A 295 5.62 -8.50 -3.82
C GLU A 295 5.37 -8.23 -2.33
N PHE A 296 5.48 -6.99 -1.90
CA PHE A 296 5.39 -6.64 -0.48
C PHE A 296 3.95 -6.52 0.01
N VAL A 297 3.07 -5.93 -0.78
CA VAL A 297 1.67 -5.77 -0.35
C VAL A 297 0.97 -7.12 -0.26
N PHE A 298 1.15 -8.00 -1.27
CA PHE A 298 0.46 -9.29 -1.26
C PHE A 298 1.04 -10.27 -0.24
N SER A 299 2.37 -10.27 -0.01
CA SER A 299 2.97 -11.09 1.04
C SER A 299 2.45 -10.72 2.44
N GLN A 300 2.32 -9.43 2.74
CA GLN A 300 1.79 -8.97 4.03
C GLN A 300 0.28 -9.17 4.13
N SER A 301 -0.47 -8.98 3.03
CA SER A 301 -1.89 -9.33 2.96
C SER A 301 -2.14 -10.79 3.34
N GLU A 302 -1.34 -11.72 2.82
CA GLU A 302 -1.43 -13.14 3.16
C GLU A 302 -1.08 -13.42 4.64
N LEU A 303 -0.09 -12.71 5.22
CA LEU A 303 0.23 -12.83 6.64
C LEU A 303 -0.92 -12.35 7.54
N VAL A 304 -1.55 -11.23 7.19
CA VAL A 304 -2.75 -10.73 7.91
C VAL A 304 -3.90 -11.72 7.76
N LYS A 305 -4.17 -12.22 6.56
CA LYS A 305 -5.22 -13.20 6.27
C LYS A 305 -5.01 -14.52 7.03
N ALA A 306 -3.76 -14.94 7.19
CA ALA A 306 -3.39 -16.10 7.98
C ALA A 306 -3.43 -15.84 9.49
N GLY A 307 -3.64 -14.60 9.94
CA GLY A 307 -3.61 -14.20 11.37
C GLY A 307 -2.21 -14.17 11.97
N LYS A 308 -1.17 -14.16 11.15
CA LYS A 308 0.25 -14.12 11.57
C LYS A 308 0.77 -12.69 11.74
N MET A 309 0.06 -11.71 11.20
CA MET A 309 0.32 -10.28 11.36
C MET A 309 -0.97 -9.59 11.81
N VAL A 310 -0.87 -8.66 12.76
CA VAL A 310 -2.01 -7.85 13.22
C VAL A 310 -2.17 -6.66 12.27
N GLY A 311 -3.38 -6.47 11.78
CA GLY A 311 -3.72 -5.38 10.85
C GLY A 311 -5.09 -5.56 10.24
N PRO A 312 -5.56 -4.57 9.45
CA PRO A 312 -6.79 -4.66 8.67
C PRO A 312 -6.64 -5.68 7.53
N ARG A 313 -7.76 -6.05 6.89
CA ARG A 313 -7.69 -6.75 5.59
C ARG A 313 -7.02 -5.83 4.58
N VAL A 314 -6.01 -6.32 3.89
CA VAL A 314 -5.27 -5.55 2.90
C VAL A 314 -5.53 -6.11 1.52
N PHE A 315 -6.06 -5.26 0.66
CA PHE A 315 -6.19 -5.49 -0.77
C PHE A 315 -5.36 -4.45 -1.53
N SER A 316 -5.01 -4.72 -2.77
CA SER A 316 -4.23 -3.78 -3.57
C SER A 316 -4.39 -4.06 -5.06
N THR A 317 -4.11 -3.05 -5.86
CA THR A 317 -3.87 -3.20 -7.30
C THR A 317 -2.47 -3.77 -7.59
N GLY A 318 -1.57 -3.73 -6.61
CA GLY A 318 -0.13 -3.89 -6.85
C GLY A 318 0.43 -2.71 -7.63
N THR A 319 1.45 -2.97 -8.44
CA THR A 319 2.14 -1.94 -9.25
C THR A 319 1.19 -1.30 -10.26
N ILE A 320 1.20 0.02 -10.33
CA ILE A 320 0.38 0.81 -11.24
C ILE A 320 0.73 0.56 -12.72
N LEU A 321 -0.22 0.81 -13.61
CA LEU A 321 0.01 0.86 -15.05
C LEU A 321 0.09 2.31 -15.50
N TYR A 322 1.22 2.71 -16.07
CA TYR A 322 1.47 4.06 -16.54
C TYR A 322 2.15 4.04 -17.90
N GLY A 323 1.46 4.50 -18.94
CA GLY A 323 1.94 4.45 -20.33
C GLY A 323 2.93 5.55 -20.71
N ALA A 324 3.20 6.53 -19.84
CA ALA A 324 4.20 7.55 -20.06
C ALA A 324 5.59 7.14 -19.54
N ASP A 325 6.61 7.91 -19.88
CA ASP A 325 7.95 7.74 -19.33
C ASP A 325 7.97 8.09 -17.83
N GLY A 326 8.60 7.26 -17.02
CA GLY A 326 8.71 7.39 -15.58
C GLY A 326 9.09 6.08 -14.91
N ASP A 327 9.25 6.10 -13.60
CA ASP A 327 9.69 4.95 -12.80
C ASP A 327 8.69 3.77 -12.81
N PHE A 328 7.43 4.06 -13.12
CA PHE A 328 6.33 3.09 -13.14
C PHE A 328 5.83 2.80 -14.55
N LYS A 329 6.67 3.02 -15.57
CA LYS A 329 6.25 2.81 -16.96
C LYS A 329 5.79 1.37 -17.17
N ALA A 330 4.62 1.23 -17.83
CA ALA A 330 4.14 -0.01 -18.42
C ALA A 330 3.83 0.24 -19.91
N GLU A 331 4.31 -0.60 -20.80
CA GLU A 331 3.91 -0.51 -22.20
C GLU A 331 2.46 -0.95 -22.36
N VAL A 332 1.60 -0.04 -22.81
CA VAL A 332 0.20 -0.33 -23.17
C VAL A 332 0.00 0.23 -24.58
N ASN A 333 0.51 -0.48 -25.58
CA ASN A 333 0.40 -0.13 -27.00
C ASN A 333 -0.65 -0.97 -27.73
N SER A 334 -1.11 -2.04 -27.07
CA SER A 334 -2.13 -2.95 -27.58
C SER A 334 -2.99 -3.48 -26.44
N LEU A 335 -4.15 -4.05 -26.81
CA LEU A 335 -5.00 -4.75 -25.86
C LEU A 335 -4.30 -5.98 -25.24
N ASP A 336 -3.40 -6.62 -25.98
CA ASP A 336 -2.64 -7.77 -25.48
C ASP A 336 -1.61 -7.37 -24.44
N ASP A 337 -1.00 -6.19 -24.53
CA ASP A 337 -0.15 -5.63 -23.48
C ASP A 337 -0.96 -5.44 -22.18
N ALA A 338 -2.13 -4.79 -22.30
CA ALA A 338 -3.02 -4.60 -21.16
C ALA A 338 -3.41 -5.95 -20.52
N ARG A 339 -3.81 -6.94 -21.32
CA ARG A 339 -4.13 -8.31 -20.84
C ARG A 339 -2.96 -8.96 -20.11
N SER A 340 -1.76 -8.80 -20.64
CA SER A 340 -0.53 -9.31 -20.04
C SER A 340 -0.31 -8.75 -18.64
N HIS A 341 -0.34 -7.43 -18.49
CA HIS A 341 -0.19 -6.78 -17.20
C HIS A 341 -1.26 -7.19 -16.20
N LEU A 342 -2.54 -7.24 -16.61
CA LEU A 342 -3.63 -7.60 -15.72
C LEU A 342 -3.54 -9.06 -15.27
N ARG A 343 -3.21 -10.01 -16.15
CA ARG A 343 -3.00 -11.42 -15.77
C ARG A 343 -1.88 -11.57 -14.75
N ARG A 344 -0.79 -10.83 -14.90
CA ARG A 344 0.33 -10.83 -13.95
C ARG A 344 -0.12 -10.31 -12.58
N MET A 345 -0.90 -9.21 -12.52
CA MET A 345 -1.45 -8.70 -11.26
C MET A 345 -2.43 -9.69 -10.63
N GLN A 346 -3.33 -10.27 -11.42
CA GLN A 346 -4.31 -11.25 -10.96
C GLN A 346 -3.63 -12.50 -10.38
N ALA A 347 -2.53 -12.95 -10.99
CA ALA A 347 -1.74 -14.09 -10.50
C ALA A 347 -1.13 -13.83 -9.11
N ASN A 348 -0.89 -12.56 -8.74
CA ASN A 348 -0.43 -12.15 -7.42
C ASN A 348 -1.58 -11.92 -6.41
N GLY A 349 -2.83 -12.02 -6.83
CA GLY A 349 -4.01 -11.88 -5.98
C GLY A 349 -4.76 -10.55 -6.10
N ALA A 350 -4.39 -9.68 -7.05
CA ALA A 350 -5.15 -8.47 -7.33
C ALA A 350 -6.50 -8.80 -8.00
N PHE A 351 -7.56 -8.12 -7.55
CA PHE A 351 -8.87 -8.12 -8.21
C PHE A 351 -9.19 -6.75 -8.85
N SER A 352 -8.24 -5.85 -8.78
CA SER A 352 -8.31 -4.48 -9.29
C SER A 352 -7.00 -4.08 -9.94
N VAL A 353 -7.02 -3.05 -10.77
CA VAL A 353 -5.85 -2.46 -11.40
C VAL A 353 -5.90 -0.95 -11.28
N LYS A 354 -4.77 -0.31 -11.00
CA LYS A 354 -4.60 1.16 -11.08
C LYS A 354 -4.18 1.54 -12.49
N SER A 355 -5.03 2.30 -13.18
CA SER A 355 -4.67 2.99 -14.41
C SER A 355 -4.27 4.43 -14.06
N TYR A 356 -2.98 4.75 -14.19
CA TYR A 356 -2.42 6.00 -13.68
C TYR A 356 -2.30 7.04 -14.81
N ASN A 357 -3.07 8.11 -14.74
CA ASN A 357 -3.02 9.29 -15.65
C ASN A 357 -2.53 8.98 -17.08
N GLN A 358 -3.15 8.02 -17.75
CA GLN A 358 -2.69 7.56 -19.07
C GLN A 358 -2.55 8.73 -20.03
N PRO A 359 -1.40 8.92 -20.68
CA PRO A 359 -1.18 10.04 -21.59
C PRO A 359 -2.07 9.96 -22.84
N ARG A 360 -2.53 8.77 -23.22
CA ARG A 360 -3.45 8.56 -24.32
C ARG A 360 -4.70 7.83 -23.85
N ARG A 361 -5.86 8.28 -24.32
CA ARG A 361 -7.15 7.68 -23.98
C ARG A 361 -7.28 6.23 -24.42
N ASP A 362 -6.69 5.87 -25.57
CA ASP A 362 -6.72 4.50 -26.08
C ASP A 362 -6.03 3.50 -25.14
N GLN A 363 -4.97 3.91 -24.44
CA GLN A 363 -4.31 3.08 -23.42
C GLN A 363 -5.29 2.74 -22.29
N ARG A 364 -5.99 3.74 -21.76
CA ARG A 364 -7.00 3.54 -20.71
C ARG A 364 -8.14 2.65 -21.19
N GLN A 365 -8.64 2.86 -22.42
CA GLN A 365 -9.70 2.02 -22.98
C GLN A 365 -9.27 0.57 -23.15
N GLN A 366 -8.02 0.31 -23.54
CA GLN A 366 -7.45 -1.04 -23.61
C GLN A 366 -7.38 -1.69 -22.22
N ILE A 367 -6.95 -0.94 -21.19
CA ILE A 367 -6.93 -1.41 -19.78
C ILE A 367 -8.36 -1.75 -19.34
N ASN A 368 -9.33 -0.86 -19.56
CA ASN A 368 -10.73 -1.08 -19.19
C ASN A 368 -11.32 -2.30 -19.88
N GLN A 369 -11.00 -2.53 -21.15
CA GLN A 369 -11.46 -3.71 -21.87
C GLN A 369 -10.84 -4.99 -21.31
N ALA A 370 -9.54 -5.01 -21.11
CA ALA A 370 -8.83 -6.17 -20.52
C ALA A 370 -9.36 -6.48 -19.10
N ALA A 371 -9.63 -5.44 -18.30
CA ALA A 371 -10.19 -5.59 -16.97
C ALA A 371 -11.59 -6.23 -16.99
N ARG A 372 -12.47 -5.77 -17.89
CA ARG A 372 -13.80 -6.39 -18.08
C ARG A 372 -13.71 -7.86 -18.46
N GLU A 373 -12.78 -8.22 -19.36
CA GLU A 373 -12.57 -9.60 -19.78
C GLU A 373 -12.07 -10.50 -18.63
N LEU A 374 -11.28 -9.95 -17.71
CA LEU A 374 -10.69 -10.66 -16.58
C LEU A 374 -11.52 -10.54 -15.28
N GLY A 375 -12.61 -9.78 -15.29
CA GLY A 375 -13.44 -9.55 -14.11
C GLY A 375 -12.73 -8.73 -13.02
N MET A 376 -11.91 -7.77 -13.43
CA MET A 376 -11.15 -6.89 -12.52
C MET A 376 -11.76 -5.49 -12.46
N LEU A 377 -11.66 -4.84 -11.31
CA LEU A 377 -12.00 -3.43 -11.15
C LEU A 377 -10.90 -2.54 -11.74
N VAL A 378 -11.28 -1.36 -12.24
CA VAL A 378 -10.33 -0.33 -12.68
C VAL A 378 -10.48 0.89 -11.80
N VAL A 379 -9.46 1.19 -11.01
CA VAL A 379 -9.34 2.43 -10.25
C VAL A 379 -8.44 3.38 -11.02
N GLU A 380 -9.04 4.47 -11.52
CA GLU A 380 -8.35 5.42 -12.39
C GLU A 380 -7.83 6.59 -11.57
N GLU A 381 -6.57 6.96 -11.81
CA GLU A 381 -6.03 8.17 -11.22
C GLU A 381 -6.67 9.40 -11.86
N GLY A 382 -7.42 10.16 -11.07
CA GLY A 382 -7.91 11.46 -11.47
C GLY A 382 -6.77 12.44 -11.64
N GLY A 383 -6.94 13.38 -12.54
CA GLY A 383 -5.93 14.40 -12.83
C GLY A 383 -6.43 15.81 -12.58
N SER A 384 -5.51 16.77 -12.64
CA SER A 384 -5.81 18.19 -12.53
C SER A 384 -6.56 18.76 -13.75
N THR A 385 -6.80 17.96 -14.78
CA THR A 385 -7.49 18.36 -16.01
C THR A 385 -8.94 17.87 -16.01
N PHE A 386 -9.89 18.77 -15.92
CA PHE A 386 -11.32 18.48 -15.82
C PHE A 386 -11.83 17.58 -16.96
N GLN A 387 -11.52 17.93 -18.23
CA GLN A 387 -11.98 17.16 -19.39
C GLN A 387 -11.43 15.73 -19.40
N HIS A 388 -10.22 15.55 -18.89
CA HIS A 388 -9.61 14.22 -18.76
C HIS A 388 -10.44 13.35 -17.81
N ASN A 389 -10.81 13.88 -16.64
CA ASN A 389 -11.64 13.17 -15.66
C ASN A 389 -13.03 12.83 -16.25
N MET A 390 -13.64 13.74 -17.01
CA MET A 390 -14.94 13.47 -17.63
C MET A 390 -14.85 12.33 -18.66
N THR A 391 -13.73 12.21 -19.38
CA THR A 391 -13.56 11.08 -20.29
C THR A 391 -13.38 9.74 -19.56
N MET A 392 -12.95 9.73 -18.30
CA MET A 392 -12.89 8.50 -17.47
C MET A 392 -14.31 8.02 -17.15
N VAL A 393 -15.20 8.93 -16.79
CA VAL A 393 -16.63 8.61 -16.58
C VAL A 393 -17.23 7.97 -17.83
N VAL A 394 -16.97 8.55 -19.02
CA VAL A 394 -17.47 8.04 -20.30
C VAL A 394 -16.87 6.68 -20.65
N ASP A 395 -15.60 6.44 -20.33
CA ASP A 395 -14.92 5.17 -20.61
C ASP A 395 -15.35 4.04 -19.65
N GLY A 396 -16.12 4.38 -18.59
CA GLY A 396 -16.73 3.40 -17.69
C GLY A 396 -15.72 2.67 -16.82
N VAL A 397 -14.83 3.43 -16.17
CA VAL A 397 -13.96 2.92 -15.10
C VAL A 397 -14.79 2.54 -13.87
N THR A 398 -14.24 1.79 -12.92
CA THR A 398 -14.97 1.50 -11.67
C THR A 398 -15.09 2.73 -10.79
N GLY A 399 -14.01 3.51 -10.67
CA GLY A 399 -13.99 4.75 -9.92
C GLY A 399 -12.85 5.66 -10.31
N ILE A 400 -13.04 6.94 -10.00
CA ILE A 400 -12.05 7.99 -10.16
C ILE A 400 -11.49 8.32 -8.78
N GLU A 401 -10.19 8.19 -8.64
CA GLU A 401 -9.45 8.56 -7.45
C GLU A 401 -9.14 10.07 -7.50
N HIS A 402 -9.11 10.69 -6.35
CA HIS A 402 -8.99 12.13 -6.15
C HIS A 402 -10.23 12.94 -6.59
N ASN A 403 -10.26 14.18 -6.13
CA ASN A 403 -11.36 15.08 -6.42
C ASN A 403 -11.32 15.61 -7.87
N ILE A 404 -12.49 15.94 -8.38
CA ILE A 404 -12.57 16.72 -9.62
C ILE A 404 -11.98 18.11 -9.35
N PRO A 405 -11.08 18.61 -10.22
CA PRO A 405 -10.31 19.84 -9.96
C PRO A 405 -11.12 21.14 -10.14
N VAL A 406 -12.44 21.04 -10.11
CA VAL A 406 -13.38 22.17 -10.30
C VAL A 406 -14.50 22.06 -9.29
N ALA A 407 -14.78 23.14 -8.58
CA ALA A 407 -15.99 23.31 -7.77
C ALA A 407 -16.53 24.74 -7.96
N PRO A 408 -17.84 24.93 -8.04
CA PRO A 408 -18.91 23.93 -7.99
C PRO A 408 -19.02 23.10 -9.27
N LEU A 409 -19.58 21.89 -9.18
CA LEU A 409 -19.97 21.09 -10.33
C LEU A 409 -21.34 21.52 -10.83
N TYR A 410 -21.50 21.66 -12.16
CA TYR A 410 -22.74 22.07 -12.78
C TYR A 410 -23.57 20.87 -13.25
N ARG A 411 -24.81 21.15 -13.61
CA ARG A 411 -25.82 20.15 -13.94
C ARG A 411 -25.42 19.18 -15.04
N ASP A 412 -24.69 19.62 -16.04
CA ASP A 412 -24.23 18.79 -17.15
C ASP A 412 -23.27 17.67 -16.67
N VAL A 413 -22.36 18.00 -15.75
CA VAL A 413 -21.44 17.04 -15.13
C VAL A 413 -22.21 16.04 -14.27
N VAL A 414 -23.12 16.53 -13.43
CA VAL A 414 -23.94 15.69 -12.54
C VAL A 414 -24.80 14.74 -13.35
N GLU A 415 -25.47 15.25 -14.42
CA GLU A 415 -26.32 14.45 -15.30
C GLU A 415 -25.54 13.40 -16.09
N LEU A 416 -24.30 13.72 -16.52
CA LEU A 416 -23.44 12.74 -17.16
C LEU A 416 -23.09 11.61 -16.18
N TRP A 417 -22.62 11.97 -14.99
CA TRP A 417 -22.07 10.99 -14.05
C TRP A 417 -23.12 10.06 -13.45
N ARG A 418 -24.28 10.61 -13.04
CA ARG A 418 -25.36 9.82 -12.45
C ARG A 418 -25.97 8.75 -13.36
N GLN A 419 -25.67 8.79 -14.67
CA GLN A 419 -26.06 7.75 -15.64
C GLN A 419 -25.07 6.59 -15.70
N THR A 420 -24.06 6.62 -14.85
CA THR A 420 -23.02 5.59 -14.78
C THR A 420 -22.95 5.03 -13.36
N ASP A 421 -22.26 3.90 -13.22
CA ASP A 421 -21.94 3.30 -11.91
C ASP A 421 -20.55 3.73 -11.41
N VAL A 422 -19.91 4.72 -12.05
CA VAL A 422 -18.57 5.19 -11.70
C VAL A 422 -18.58 5.90 -10.37
N GLY A 423 -17.80 5.38 -9.40
CA GLY A 423 -17.62 6.00 -8.10
C GLY A 423 -16.58 7.13 -8.11
N ASN A 424 -16.53 7.89 -7.02
CA ASN A 424 -15.45 8.86 -6.77
C ASN A 424 -14.94 8.74 -5.34
N THR A 425 -13.64 8.63 -5.21
CA THR A 425 -12.90 8.69 -3.94
C THR A 425 -12.18 10.04 -3.90
N PRO A 426 -12.77 11.09 -3.34
CA PRO A 426 -12.26 12.46 -3.51
C PRO A 426 -10.92 12.71 -2.84
N THR A 427 -10.51 11.91 -1.85
CA THR A 427 -9.25 12.09 -1.10
C THR A 427 -9.03 13.55 -0.69
N LEU A 428 -10.00 14.11 0.04
CA LEU A 428 -10.04 15.52 0.43
C LEU A 428 -8.80 15.94 1.22
N VAL A 429 -8.13 14.98 1.86
CA VAL A 429 -6.86 15.19 2.56
C VAL A 429 -5.74 15.67 1.64
N VAL A 430 -5.78 15.33 0.34
CA VAL A 430 -4.78 15.72 -0.70
C VAL A 430 -5.45 16.34 -1.92
N ASN A 431 -6.46 17.15 -1.72
CA ASN A 431 -7.30 17.72 -2.78
C ASN A 431 -6.53 18.60 -3.77
N TYR A 432 -6.98 18.62 -5.02
CA TYR A 432 -6.57 19.62 -6.01
C TYR A 432 -7.23 20.97 -5.71
N GLY A 433 -6.46 22.05 -5.88
CA GLY A 433 -6.89 23.44 -5.68
C GLY A 433 -6.75 23.91 -4.23
N GLY A 434 -5.94 24.92 -3.97
CA GLY A 434 -5.67 25.45 -2.65
C GLY A 434 -4.80 24.56 -1.76
N LEU A 435 -4.85 24.79 -0.45
CA LEU A 435 -4.16 23.96 0.53
C LEU A 435 -4.88 22.60 0.68
N ASN A 436 -4.09 21.56 0.85
CA ASN A 436 -4.61 20.21 1.10
C ASN A 436 -5.41 20.15 2.41
N GLY A 437 -6.45 19.31 2.44
CA GLY A 437 -7.27 19.12 3.63
C GLY A 437 -6.50 18.59 4.84
N GLU A 438 -5.43 17.80 4.63
CA GLU A 438 -4.57 17.36 5.73
C GLU A 438 -3.97 18.53 6.52
N TYR A 439 -3.59 19.63 5.85
CA TYR A 439 -3.03 20.81 6.53
C TYR A 439 -4.07 21.53 7.41
N TYR A 440 -5.36 21.48 7.03
CA TYR A 440 -6.43 21.93 7.92
C TYR A 440 -6.43 21.15 9.22
N TRP A 441 -6.37 19.83 9.15
CA TRP A 441 -6.42 18.95 10.32
C TRP A 441 -5.13 19.04 11.13
N TYR A 442 -3.96 19.10 10.49
CA TYR A 442 -2.70 19.39 11.20
C TYR A 442 -2.73 20.73 11.95
N ALA A 443 -3.40 21.74 11.41
CA ALA A 443 -3.51 23.05 12.08
C ALA A 443 -4.52 23.06 13.24
N LYS A 444 -5.57 22.24 13.15
CA LYS A 444 -6.65 22.20 14.16
C LYS A 444 -6.38 21.24 15.31
N ASP A 445 -5.68 20.12 15.06
CA ASP A 445 -5.50 19.05 16.03
C ASP A 445 -4.05 18.99 16.52
N ASN A 446 -3.87 18.77 17.84
CA ASN A 446 -2.57 18.57 18.46
C ASN A 446 -2.15 17.10 18.40
N LEU A 447 -1.86 16.60 17.19
CA LEU A 447 -1.60 15.18 16.96
C LEU A 447 -0.45 14.61 17.79
N TRP A 448 0.54 15.44 18.17
CA TRP A 448 1.63 15.04 19.06
C TRP A 448 1.18 14.71 20.49
N GLU A 449 -0.03 15.13 20.91
CA GLU A 449 -0.63 14.81 22.20
C GLU A 449 -1.47 13.53 22.13
N ASN A 450 -1.76 13.02 20.93
CA ASN A 450 -2.56 11.81 20.75
C ASN A 450 -1.74 10.57 21.15
N GLU A 451 -2.13 9.95 22.26
CA GLU A 451 -1.41 8.80 22.85
C GLU A 451 -1.37 7.60 21.88
N ARG A 452 -2.44 7.38 21.11
CA ARG A 452 -2.53 6.29 20.14
C ARG A 452 -1.58 6.51 18.96
N LEU A 453 -1.51 7.73 18.42
CA LEU A 453 -0.52 8.06 17.39
C LEU A 453 0.91 7.90 17.93
N ASN A 454 1.20 8.42 19.13
CA ASN A 454 2.52 8.28 19.77
C ASN A 454 2.91 6.81 20.00
N ARG A 455 1.93 5.93 20.20
CA ARG A 455 2.18 4.50 20.40
C ARG A 455 2.51 3.77 19.11
N PHE A 456 1.77 4.03 18.04
CA PHE A 456 1.84 3.25 16.80
C PHE A 456 2.75 3.85 15.74
N PHE A 457 3.11 5.12 15.84
CA PHE A 457 4.01 5.75 14.88
C PHE A 457 5.46 5.77 15.34
N PRO A 458 6.42 5.57 14.42
CA PRO A 458 7.79 5.98 14.66
C PRO A 458 7.82 7.50 14.92
N LYS A 459 8.46 7.92 16.01
CA LYS A 459 8.39 9.32 16.46
C LYS A 459 8.81 10.33 15.39
N ASN A 460 9.85 10.03 14.63
CA ASN A 460 10.31 10.91 13.54
C ASN A 460 9.24 11.08 12.45
N SER A 461 8.49 10.02 12.11
CA SER A 461 7.41 10.11 11.10
C SER A 461 6.23 10.93 11.60
N LEU A 462 5.91 10.84 12.90
CA LEU A 462 4.89 11.68 13.51
C LEU A 462 5.34 13.14 13.60
N ASP A 463 6.56 13.40 14.07
CA ASP A 463 7.10 14.73 14.28
C ASP A 463 7.26 15.51 12.97
N GLU A 464 7.67 14.84 11.88
CA GLU A 464 7.89 15.46 10.57
C GLU A 464 6.64 16.21 10.08
N ASN A 465 5.46 15.62 10.26
CA ASN A 465 4.19 16.18 9.80
C ASN A 465 3.51 17.10 10.81
N THR A 466 3.82 16.98 12.10
CA THR A 466 3.09 17.65 13.17
C THR A 466 3.80 18.88 13.71
N ILE A 467 5.13 18.97 13.66
CA ILE A 467 5.90 20.09 14.22
C ILE A 467 5.93 21.29 13.28
N ARG A 468 6.08 21.07 11.96
CA ARG A 468 6.16 22.17 10.96
C ARG A 468 4.88 22.19 10.14
N ARG A 469 3.82 22.72 10.73
CA ARG A 469 2.50 22.79 10.10
C ARG A 469 2.39 23.94 9.13
N GLN A 470 1.76 23.70 7.99
CA GLN A 470 1.26 24.75 7.12
C GLN A 470 -0.11 25.20 7.63
N ALA A 471 -0.31 26.49 7.79
CA ALA A 471 -1.59 27.04 8.21
C ALA A 471 -1.94 28.24 7.32
N GLY A 472 -3.21 28.34 6.99
CA GLY A 472 -3.78 29.44 6.21
C GLY A 472 -5.12 29.87 6.78
N PRO A 473 -5.69 30.95 6.27
CA PRO A 473 -7.06 31.31 6.58
C PRO A 473 -8.02 30.24 6.05
N GLU A 474 -9.19 30.14 6.64
CA GLU A 474 -10.14 29.05 6.38
C GLU A 474 -10.56 28.93 4.90
N TRP A 475 -10.63 30.05 4.19
CA TRP A 475 -10.97 30.07 2.76
C TRP A 475 -9.88 29.58 1.81
N ASP A 476 -8.65 29.37 2.29
CA ASP A 476 -7.56 28.78 1.49
C ASP A 476 -7.61 27.25 1.46
N TYR A 477 -8.36 26.63 2.38
CA TYR A 477 -8.53 25.19 2.42
C TYR A 477 -9.70 24.78 1.49
N TYR A 478 -9.34 24.42 0.28
CA TYR A 478 -10.33 24.18 -0.78
C TYR A 478 -11.11 22.86 -0.62
N HIS A 479 -10.66 21.96 0.24
CA HIS A 479 -11.29 20.65 0.47
C HIS A 479 -12.78 20.78 0.86
N ILE A 480 -13.19 21.85 1.54
CA ILE A 480 -14.60 22.08 1.92
C ILE A 480 -15.46 22.32 0.68
N GLU A 481 -14.99 23.13 -0.26
CA GLU A 481 -15.73 23.37 -1.52
C GLU A 481 -15.80 22.13 -2.39
N VAL A 482 -14.73 21.35 -2.41
CA VAL A 482 -14.67 20.03 -3.08
C VAL A 482 -15.64 19.05 -2.41
N ALA A 483 -15.70 19.01 -1.09
CA ALA A 483 -16.64 18.17 -0.35
C ALA A 483 -18.11 18.55 -0.63
N LYS A 484 -18.42 19.84 -0.79
CA LYS A 484 -19.75 20.29 -1.24
C LYS A 484 -20.07 19.79 -2.65
N ALA A 485 -19.09 19.81 -3.57
CA ALA A 485 -19.27 19.26 -4.91
C ALA A 485 -19.49 17.73 -4.87
N ALA A 486 -18.76 17.01 -4.02
CA ALA A 486 -18.98 15.58 -3.77
C ALA A 486 -20.39 15.30 -3.20
N LYS A 487 -20.91 16.17 -2.31
CA LYS A 487 -22.29 16.05 -1.81
C LYS A 487 -23.31 16.16 -2.94
N VAL A 488 -23.13 17.09 -3.87
CA VAL A 488 -24.03 17.23 -5.05
C VAL A 488 -24.03 15.95 -5.90
N LEU A 489 -22.87 15.33 -6.11
CA LEU A 489 -22.78 14.05 -6.82
C LEU A 489 -23.48 12.93 -6.05
N ARG A 490 -23.26 12.84 -4.74
CA ARG A 490 -23.93 11.84 -3.88
C ARG A 490 -25.44 11.97 -3.92
N ASP A 491 -25.98 13.20 -3.82
CA ASP A 491 -27.41 13.45 -3.86
C ASP A 491 -28.03 13.07 -5.22
N ALA A 492 -27.22 13.06 -6.27
CA ALA A 492 -27.59 12.56 -7.59
C ALA A 492 -27.44 11.04 -7.75
N GLY A 493 -26.98 10.33 -6.72
CA GLY A 493 -26.81 8.88 -6.71
C GLY A 493 -25.42 8.37 -7.10
N VAL A 494 -24.42 9.24 -7.29
CA VAL A 494 -23.03 8.84 -7.54
C VAL A 494 -22.40 8.31 -6.25
N PRO A 495 -21.76 7.13 -6.25
CA PRO A 495 -21.05 6.61 -5.09
C PRO A 495 -19.88 7.53 -4.71
N ILE A 496 -19.89 8.05 -3.49
CA ILE A 496 -18.79 8.82 -2.89
C ILE A 496 -18.18 8.00 -1.76
N LEU A 497 -16.86 7.89 -1.74
CA LEU A 497 -16.13 6.90 -0.96
C LEU A 497 -15.08 7.58 -0.09
N VAL A 498 -14.63 6.90 0.96
CA VAL A 498 -13.56 7.36 1.86
C VAL A 498 -12.22 6.81 1.40
N GLY A 499 -11.26 7.71 1.19
CA GLY A 499 -9.87 7.41 0.90
C GLY A 499 -8.93 8.28 1.72
N GLY A 500 -8.28 7.70 2.72
CA GLY A 500 -7.36 8.42 3.63
C GLY A 500 -5.98 8.71 3.02
N HIS A 501 -5.69 8.17 1.84
CA HIS A 501 -4.47 8.38 1.05
C HIS A 501 -3.15 8.06 1.80
N GLY A 502 -3.21 7.49 3.00
CA GLY A 502 -2.03 7.17 3.80
C GLY A 502 -1.34 8.38 4.45
N GLN A 503 -1.92 9.59 4.39
CA GLN A 503 -1.32 10.83 4.88
C GLN A 503 -1.03 10.79 6.39
N MET A 504 -1.94 10.20 7.17
CA MET A 504 -1.73 9.86 8.58
C MET A 504 -2.40 8.51 8.84
N GLN A 505 -1.60 7.45 8.97
CA GLN A 505 -2.11 6.09 9.11
C GLN A 505 -3.12 5.97 10.26
N GLY A 506 -4.32 5.50 9.94
CA GLY A 506 -5.42 5.40 10.88
C GLY A 506 -6.23 6.68 11.07
N GLN A 507 -5.59 7.84 11.17
CA GLN A 507 -6.28 9.11 11.39
C GLN A 507 -6.87 9.72 10.11
N ALA A 508 -6.18 9.61 8.98
CA ALA A 508 -6.59 10.26 7.74
C ALA A 508 -7.97 9.79 7.20
N PRO A 509 -8.38 8.52 7.31
CA PRO A 509 -9.74 8.13 6.94
C PRO A 509 -10.83 8.84 7.77
N HIS A 510 -10.56 9.16 9.04
CA HIS A 510 -11.47 9.98 9.85
C HIS A 510 -11.49 11.43 9.40
N TRP A 511 -10.34 11.99 9.03
CA TRP A 511 -10.28 13.32 8.45
C TRP A 511 -11.10 13.41 7.16
N GLU A 512 -11.05 12.36 6.34
CA GLU A 512 -11.88 12.28 5.13
C GLU A 512 -13.38 12.27 5.48
N ILE A 513 -13.80 11.44 6.45
CA ILE A 513 -15.18 11.40 6.96
C ILE A 513 -15.61 12.76 7.50
N TRP A 514 -14.76 13.44 8.28
CA TRP A 514 -15.05 14.77 8.84
C TRP A 514 -15.10 15.84 7.76
N SER A 515 -14.23 15.76 6.76
CA SER A 515 -14.24 16.68 5.62
C SER A 515 -15.49 16.52 4.75
N LEU A 516 -15.96 15.29 4.53
CA LEU A 516 -17.25 15.05 3.89
C LEU A 516 -18.39 15.71 4.69
N ASN A 517 -18.38 15.61 6.02
CA ASN A 517 -19.37 16.26 6.87
C ASN A 517 -19.29 17.80 6.77
N GLN A 518 -18.08 18.39 6.70
CA GLN A 518 -17.91 19.83 6.42
C GLN A 518 -18.53 20.23 5.07
N GLY A 519 -18.56 19.33 4.09
CA GLY A 519 -19.19 19.51 2.79
C GLY A 519 -20.71 19.36 2.79
N GLY A 520 -21.33 19.06 3.95
CA GLY A 520 -22.78 18.94 4.09
C GLY A 520 -23.33 17.51 4.07
N PHE A 521 -22.46 16.49 4.07
CA PHE A 521 -22.92 15.13 4.37
C PHE A 521 -23.43 15.06 5.81
N THR A 522 -24.54 14.39 6.04
CA THR A 522 -24.91 14.05 7.42
C THR A 522 -23.85 13.11 8.04
N PRO A 523 -23.73 13.05 9.37
CA PRO A 523 -22.81 12.08 9.99
C PRO A 523 -23.04 10.64 9.51
N PHE A 524 -24.29 10.23 9.35
CA PHE A 524 -24.65 8.92 8.82
C PHE A 524 -24.15 8.70 7.39
N GLU A 525 -24.37 9.66 6.48
CA GLU A 525 -23.88 9.59 5.10
C GLU A 525 -22.36 9.52 5.01
N ALA A 526 -21.64 10.29 5.83
CA ALA A 526 -20.18 10.29 5.85
C ALA A 526 -19.62 8.96 6.38
N LEU A 527 -20.21 8.41 7.45
CA LEU A 527 -19.85 7.10 7.98
C LEU A 527 -20.19 5.97 6.99
N ARG A 528 -21.31 6.10 6.29
CA ARG A 528 -21.73 5.14 5.27
C ARG A 528 -20.74 5.07 4.11
N ALA A 529 -20.22 6.23 3.66
CA ALA A 529 -19.18 6.30 2.62
C ALA A 529 -17.90 5.51 3.01
N GLY A 530 -17.56 5.52 4.30
CA GLY A 530 -16.43 4.77 4.87
C GLY A 530 -16.77 3.37 5.37
N THR A 531 -17.95 2.82 5.08
CA THR A 531 -18.34 1.48 5.52
C THR A 531 -18.97 0.68 4.37
N ILE A 532 -20.31 0.61 4.30
CA ILE A 532 -21.01 -0.22 3.31
C ILE A 532 -20.81 0.25 1.87
N ASP A 533 -20.73 1.57 1.64
CA ASP A 533 -20.55 2.09 0.28
C ASP A 533 -19.12 1.76 -0.22
N GLY A 534 -18.09 1.88 0.65
CA GLY A 534 -16.72 1.42 0.35
C GLY A 534 -16.65 -0.09 0.12
N ALA A 535 -17.36 -0.89 0.94
CA ALA A 535 -17.44 -2.33 0.75
C ALA A 535 -18.09 -2.70 -0.58
N ARG A 536 -19.16 -2.00 -0.97
CA ARG A 536 -19.85 -2.20 -2.26
C ARG A 536 -18.95 -1.86 -3.44
N TYR A 537 -18.24 -0.75 -3.36
CA TYR A 537 -17.28 -0.33 -4.38
C TYR A 537 -16.23 -1.39 -4.66
N LEU A 538 -15.74 -2.06 -3.62
CA LEU A 538 -14.78 -3.16 -3.73
C LEU A 538 -15.43 -4.52 -4.07
N GLY A 539 -16.76 -4.60 -4.20
CA GLY A 539 -17.48 -5.85 -4.42
C GLY A 539 -17.50 -6.78 -3.19
N LEU A 540 -17.32 -6.23 -1.99
CA LEU A 540 -17.21 -6.96 -0.73
C LEU A 540 -18.44 -6.79 0.19
N ASP A 541 -19.49 -6.10 -0.26
CA ASP A 541 -20.67 -5.75 0.53
C ASP A 541 -21.47 -6.95 1.06
N LYS A 542 -21.33 -8.12 0.44
CA LYS A 542 -21.91 -9.38 0.94
C LYS A 542 -21.13 -9.97 2.13
N GLU A 543 -19.90 -9.55 2.33
CA GLU A 543 -19.02 -10.07 3.37
C GLU A 543 -18.76 -9.09 4.52
N ILE A 544 -18.70 -7.78 4.23
CA ILE A 544 -18.33 -6.71 5.18
C ILE A 544 -19.16 -5.43 4.96
N GLY A 545 -18.92 -4.41 5.77
CA GLY A 545 -19.44 -3.05 5.60
C GLY A 545 -20.77 -2.78 6.30
N SER A 546 -21.45 -3.80 6.81
CA SER A 546 -22.66 -3.65 7.64
C SER A 546 -22.74 -4.71 8.72
N ILE A 547 -23.54 -4.47 9.78
CA ILE A 547 -23.77 -5.41 10.85
C ILE A 547 -25.00 -6.25 10.54
N GLU A 548 -24.77 -7.42 9.96
CA GLU A 548 -25.80 -8.36 9.54
C GLU A 548 -25.38 -9.80 9.85
N ALA A 549 -26.36 -10.64 10.24
CA ALA A 549 -26.09 -12.05 10.43
C ALA A 549 -25.56 -12.68 9.13
N GLY A 550 -24.48 -13.45 9.23
CA GLY A 550 -23.79 -14.09 8.12
C GLY A 550 -22.57 -13.30 7.60
N LYS A 551 -22.48 -12.00 7.80
CA LYS A 551 -21.30 -11.21 7.42
C LYS A 551 -20.13 -11.44 8.37
N ARG A 552 -18.94 -11.06 7.95
CA ARG A 552 -17.73 -11.12 8.78
C ARG A 552 -17.83 -10.16 9.93
N ALA A 553 -17.30 -10.56 11.05
CA ALA A 553 -17.23 -9.72 12.24
C ALA A 553 -16.02 -8.78 12.13
N ASP A 554 -16.19 -7.75 11.34
CA ASP A 554 -15.29 -6.60 11.19
C ASP A 554 -16.05 -5.40 11.76
N LEU A 555 -15.80 -5.06 13.03
CA LEU A 555 -16.59 -4.14 13.83
C LEU A 555 -15.69 -3.14 14.56
N VAL A 556 -16.24 -1.97 14.84
CA VAL A 556 -15.61 -1.01 15.73
C VAL A 556 -16.58 -0.61 16.85
N VAL A 557 -16.05 -0.47 18.06
CA VAL A 557 -16.76 0.07 19.22
C VAL A 557 -16.17 1.42 19.53
N VAL A 558 -16.97 2.46 19.40
CA VAL A 558 -16.57 3.86 19.53
C VAL A 558 -17.12 4.44 20.82
N ASP A 559 -16.32 5.19 21.57
CA ASP A 559 -16.78 5.93 22.73
C ASP A 559 -17.66 7.10 22.31
N GLY A 560 -18.91 7.12 22.82
CA GLY A 560 -19.89 8.15 22.48
C GLY A 560 -20.72 7.83 21.23
N ASN A 561 -21.20 8.89 20.56
CA ASN A 561 -22.13 8.80 19.43
C ASN A 561 -21.65 9.58 18.20
N PRO A 562 -21.05 8.91 17.20
CA PRO A 562 -20.55 9.58 16.00
C PRO A 562 -21.67 10.11 15.07
N LEU A 563 -22.94 9.71 15.28
CA LEU A 563 -24.07 10.28 14.56
C LEU A 563 -24.48 11.66 15.11
N GLN A 564 -24.13 11.98 16.36
CA GLN A 564 -24.36 13.29 16.98
C GLN A 564 -23.13 14.19 16.84
N ASP A 565 -21.95 13.63 16.97
CA ASP A 565 -20.67 14.31 16.84
C ASP A 565 -19.74 13.43 16.01
N ILE A 566 -19.59 13.77 14.74
CA ILE A 566 -18.79 12.99 13.80
C ILE A 566 -17.32 12.88 14.21
N ARG A 567 -16.82 13.83 15.01
CA ARG A 567 -15.47 13.83 15.54
C ARG A 567 -15.20 12.65 16.49
N ARG A 568 -16.27 12.03 17.00
CA ARG A 568 -16.19 10.82 17.80
C ARG A 568 -15.83 9.57 17.01
N SER A 569 -15.83 9.63 15.69
CA SER A 569 -15.58 8.44 14.86
C SER A 569 -14.20 7.81 15.11
N ASP A 570 -13.19 8.57 15.57
CA ASP A 570 -11.84 8.09 15.89
C ASP A 570 -11.65 7.70 17.36
N ASP A 571 -12.66 7.95 18.22
CA ASP A 571 -12.65 7.54 19.65
C ASP A 571 -12.85 6.01 19.78
N THR A 572 -12.08 5.23 19.04
CA THR A 572 -12.17 3.77 19.01
C THR A 572 -11.76 3.17 20.36
N ALA A 573 -12.67 2.47 21.03
CA ALA A 573 -12.40 1.73 22.26
C ALA A 573 -11.96 0.29 21.99
N LEU A 574 -12.70 -0.39 21.09
CA LEU A 574 -12.43 -1.77 20.69
C LEU A 574 -12.53 -1.87 19.18
N VAL A 575 -11.72 -2.73 18.60
CA VAL A 575 -11.79 -3.08 17.18
C VAL A 575 -11.81 -4.60 17.01
N MET A 576 -12.66 -5.07 16.14
CA MET A 576 -12.74 -6.48 15.77
C MET A 576 -12.49 -6.63 14.28
N VAL A 577 -11.55 -7.47 13.92
CA VAL A 577 -11.28 -7.84 12.52
C VAL A 577 -11.27 -9.35 12.39
N ASN A 578 -12.07 -9.86 11.46
CA ASN A 578 -12.20 -11.30 11.24
C ASN A 578 -12.57 -12.08 12.53
N GLY A 579 -13.35 -11.47 13.41
CA GLY A 579 -13.80 -12.04 14.69
C GLY A 579 -12.78 -12.00 15.83
N ARG A 580 -11.58 -11.48 15.59
CA ARG A 580 -10.59 -11.23 16.65
C ARG A 580 -10.82 -9.85 17.23
N LEU A 581 -11.00 -9.80 18.55
CA LEU A 581 -11.30 -8.57 19.28
C LEU A 581 -10.04 -8.01 19.94
N PHE A 582 -9.79 -6.71 19.75
CA PHE A 582 -8.62 -6.01 20.29
C PHE A 582 -9.04 -4.77 21.07
N LYS A 583 -8.27 -4.41 22.08
CA LYS A 583 -8.30 -3.05 22.63
C LYS A 583 -7.66 -2.09 21.61
N ALA A 584 -8.31 -0.97 21.35
CA ALA A 584 -7.78 -0.03 20.37
C ALA A 584 -6.50 0.69 20.83
N ASP A 585 -6.34 0.87 22.14
CA ASP A 585 -5.21 1.62 22.68
C ASP A 585 -3.85 0.94 22.50
N ASP A 586 -3.83 -0.40 22.51
CA ASP A 586 -2.56 -1.14 22.44
C ASP A 586 -2.58 -2.36 21.51
N LEU A 587 -3.74 -2.70 20.94
CA LEU A 587 -3.99 -3.90 20.16
C LEU A 587 -3.68 -5.21 20.90
N SER A 588 -3.79 -5.22 22.24
CA SER A 588 -3.85 -6.48 22.97
C SER A 588 -5.15 -7.23 22.63
N GLU A 589 -5.04 -8.53 22.34
CA GLU A 589 -6.17 -9.36 21.92
C GLU A 589 -7.00 -9.81 23.14
N ILE A 590 -8.30 -9.61 23.04
CA ILE A 590 -9.29 -10.09 24.01
C ILE A 590 -9.86 -11.41 23.48
N GLY A 591 -9.88 -12.47 24.29
CA GLY A 591 -10.42 -13.75 23.84
C GLY A 591 -9.67 -14.94 24.40
N GLY A 592 -9.83 -16.11 23.80
CA GLY A 592 -9.19 -17.34 24.26
C GLY A 592 -7.67 -17.30 24.17
N LYS A 593 -7.12 -16.61 23.18
CA LYS A 593 -5.67 -16.55 22.93
C LYS A 593 -4.94 -15.46 23.71
N GLN A 594 -5.62 -14.41 24.13
CA GLN A 594 -5.09 -13.31 24.97
C GLN A 594 -3.67 -12.86 24.58
N ARG A 595 -3.45 -12.59 23.29
CA ARG A 595 -2.12 -12.18 22.85
C ARG A 595 -1.78 -10.77 23.32
N PRO A 596 -0.52 -10.53 23.69
CA PRO A 596 -0.08 -9.21 24.09
C PRO A 596 -0.12 -8.24 22.91
N ALA A 597 -0.07 -6.95 23.23
CA ALA A 597 0.13 -5.88 22.26
C ALA A 597 1.32 -6.17 21.34
N PRO A 598 1.24 -5.83 20.03
CA PRO A 598 2.39 -5.94 19.15
C PRO A 598 3.51 -4.98 19.60
N GLU A 599 4.73 -5.46 19.60
CA GLU A 599 5.91 -4.63 19.85
C GLU A 599 6.56 -4.22 18.53
N PHE A 600 6.93 -2.95 18.44
CA PHE A 600 7.66 -2.41 17.32
C PHE A 600 9.14 -2.21 17.70
N PHE A 601 10.02 -2.16 16.70
CA PHE A 601 11.46 -2.10 16.92
C PHE A 601 11.90 -0.91 17.79
N TRP A 602 11.22 0.22 17.71
CA TRP A 602 11.53 1.42 18.53
C TRP A 602 11.03 1.34 19.99
N GLN A 603 10.16 0.39 20.30
CA GLN A 603 9.60 0.20 21.64
C GLN A 603 10.41 -0.80 22.47
N ARG A 604 11.28 -1.59 21.85
CA ARG A 604 12.10 -2.58 22.54
C ARG A 604 13.14 -1.89 23.42
N GLY A 605 12.75 -1.63 24.67
CA GLY A 605 13.58 -0.96 25.66
C GLY A 605 14.82 -1.76 26.04
N GLY A 606 15.96 -1.09 26.26
CA GLY A 606 17.23 -1.67 26.73
C GLY A 606 18.27 -1.87 25.64
N GLY A 607 17.91 -2.12 24.41
CA GLY A 607 18.77 -1.78 23.30
C GLY A 607 18.25 -0.45 22.82
N GLY A 608 18.87 0.64 23.19
CA GLY A 608 18.48 1.93 22.65
C GLY A 608 18.20 1.79 21.16
N VAL A 609 17.37 2.63 20.58
CA VAL A 609 17.59 3.08 19.19
C VAL A 609 19.08 2.92 18.99
N PRO A 610 19.54 2.03 18.06
CA PRO A 610 20.97 1.76 17.98
C PRO A 610 21.64 3.10 18.21
N THR A 611 22.40 3.23 19.31
CA THR A 611 22.96 4.51 19.74
C THR A 611 23.97 5.05 18.73
N GLY A 612 24.05 4.43 17.58
CA GLY A 612 24.58 4.90 16.34
C GLY A 612 23.65 5.77 15.50
N VAL A 613 22.38 5.89 15.79
CA VAL A 613 21.64 7.12 15.44
C VAL A 613 21.98 8.12 16.52
N ASN A 614 23.22 8.55 16.48
CA ASN A 614 23.60 9.82 16.98
C ASN A 614 22.69 10.80 16.22
N TYR A 615 21.65 11.31 16.85
CA TYR A 615 21.13 12.62 16.53
C TYR A 615 22.32 13.54 16.86
N GLY A 616 23.35 13.47 15.99
CA GLY A 616 24.48 14.36 16.04
C GLY A 616 23.91 15.76 16.15
N PRO A 617 24.59 16.68 16.80
CA PRO A 617 24.08 18.00 17.04
C PRO A 617 23.53 18.48 15.72
N THR A 618 22.19 18.54 15.66
CA THR A 618 21.38 19.14 14.61
C THR A 618 22.15 19.28 13.31
N VAL A 619 21.84 18.46 12.28
CA VAL A 619 22.31 18.75 10.93
C VAL A 619 22.20 20.27 10.79
N PRO A 620 23.29 21.00 10.60
CA PRO A 620 23.21 22.45 10.52
C PRO A 620 22.16 22.72 9.46
N CYS A 621 21.13 23.48 9.81
CA CYS A 621 20.15 23.92 8.83
C CYS A 621 20.96 24.60 7.72
N HIS A 622 21.12 23.93 6.59
CA HIS A 622 21.61 24.56 5.36
C HIS A 622 20.46 25.40 4.80
N CYS A 623 19.91 26.27 5.65
CA CYS A 623 19.26 27.45 5.13
C CYS A 623 20.32 28.16 4.30
N PRO A 624 20.11 28.45 3.02
CA PRO A 624 21.03 29.30 2.28
C PRO A 624 21.22 30.54 3.13
N LYS A 625 22.44 30.77 3.57
CA LYS A 625 22.77 32.07 4.22
C LYS A 625 22.31 33.11 3.21
N SER A 626 21.31 33.89 3.59
CA SER A 626 20.92 35.06 2.81
C SER A 626 22.18 35.83 2.53
N ASP A 627 22.61 35.83 1.27
CA ASP A 627 23.71 36.68 0.82
C ASP A 627 23.28 38.14 1.07
N PRO A 628 23.94 38.90 1.95
CA PRO A 628 23.54 40.26 2.28
C PRO A 628 23.75 41.24 1.11
N HIS A 629 24.18 40.78 -0.07
CA HIS A 629 24.49 41.58 -1.25
C HIS A 629 23.59 41.37 -2.46
N ARG A 630 22.45 40.65 -2.33
CA ARG A 630 21.43 40.67 -3.37
C ARG A 630 20.22 41.48 -2.93
N HIS A 631 20.22 42.73 -3.39
CA HIS A 631 19.04 43.59 -3.55
C HIS A 631 18.37 43.27 -4.87
#